data_7727463b7c125675d67af80bb7d4d9db
#
_entry.id   7727463b7c125675d67af80bb7d4d9db
#
_cell.length_a   1.000
_cell.length_b   1.000
_cell.length_c   1.000
_cell.angle_alpha   90.00
_cell.angle_beta   90.00
_cell.angle_gamma   90.00
#
_symmetry.space_group_name_H-M   'P 1'
#
loop_
_entity.id
_entity.type
_entity.pdbx_description
1 polymer ?
#
loop_
_entity_poly.entity_id
_entity_poly.type
_entity_poly.pdbx_seq_one_letter_code
_entity_poly.pdbx_strand_id
1 'polypeptide(L)'
;MYSFFKRELSAWIIIRAKSLCQYQSGSNTVNPKDVNFMQSSIKNQTGEHTVLGNAEALKSGALKATDLPEIRIWQDADGKLWTLDHRRLAAFRMAELDSVPFRWATDEEVANQMWKMTTKTNGISIKLKLADGQSM
;
A
#
# COMPACT_ATOMS: atom_id res chain seq x y z
N MET A 1 -16.44 3.36 13.92
CA MET A 1 -16.27 3.21 13.95
C MET A 1 -16.35 2.46 13.72
N TYR A 2 -15.92 3.12 13.36
CA TYR A 2 -15.70 2.83 13.50
C TYR A 2 -15.79 2.07 13.43
N SER A 3 -15.69 2.14 14.19
CA SER A 3 -15.58 1.81 14.44
C SER A 3 -15.74 1.05 14.48
N PHE A 4 -15.28 1.61 14.26
CA PHE A 4 -15.36 1.27 14.64
C PHE A 4 -15.56 0.77 14.53
N PHE A 5 -15.31 0.99 14.71
CA PHE A 5 -15.43 0.82 14.98
C PHE A 5 -15.68 0.54 14.71
N LYS A 6 -14.98 0.90 14.64
CA LYS A 6 -15.14 1.02 14.61
C LYS A 6 -15.32 0.86 14.37
N ARG A 7 -15.21 1.09 14.58
CA ARG A 7 -15.39 1.29 14.59
C ARG A 7 -15.55 1.34 14.35
N GLU A 8 -14.95 1.48 14.30
CA GLU A 8 -15.15 1.86 14.30
C GLU A 8 -15.11 2.02 13.99
N LEU A 9 -14.94 2.16 14.14
CA LEU A 9 -15.00 2.66 14.01
C LEU A 9 -14.90 2.76 13.67
N SER A 10 -14.58 3.02 13.62
CA SER A 10 -14.47 3.40 13.40
C SER A 10 -14.47 3.45 13.07
N ALA A 11 -14.23 3.95 12.82
CA ALA A 11 -14.13 4.27 12.43
C ALA A 11 -14.19 4.18 12.30
N TRP A 12 -13.79 4.33 12.53
CA TRP A 12 -13.86 4.45 12.62
C TRP A 12 -13.86 4.54 12.28
N ILE A 13 -13.62 4.72 11.99
CA ILE A 13 -13.57 4.97 11.65
C ILE A 13 -13.48 4.99 11.50
N ILE A 14 -13.51 5.34 11.38
CA ILE A 14 -13.43 5.47 11.19
C ILE A 14 -13.33 5.45 11.09
N ILE A 15 -13.41 5.63 11.10
CA ILE A 15 -13.37 5.69 10.86
C ILE A 15 -13.42 5.60 10.87
N ARG A 16 -13.32 6.10 10.84
CA ARG A 16 -13.42 6.09 10.70
C ARG A 16 -13.47 6.16 10.44
N ALA A 17 -13.99 6.32 10.75
CA ALA A 17 -14.07 6.42 10.33
C ALA A 17 -14.36 6.45 10.35
N LYS A 18 -14.29 6.99 10.21
CA LYS A 18 -14.44 7.05 10.01
C LYS A 18 -14.78 7.02 9.83
N SER A 19 -15.22 7.24 9.98
CA SER A 19 -15.41 7.20 9.54
C SER A 19 -15.88 7.05 9.41
N LEU A 20 -16.29 7.53 9.22
CA LEU A 20 -16.53 7.49 8.83
C LEU A 20 -16.87 7.45 8.41
N CYS A 21 -17.20 7.59 8.03
CA CYS A 21 -17.30 7.71 7.41
C CYS A 21 -17.42 7.64 6.92
N GLN A 22 -17.66 7.85 6.20
CA GLN A 22 -17.66 8.11 5.64
C GLN A 22 -17.69 7.76 4.75
N TYR A 23 -18.48 8.03 3.95
CA TYR A 23 -18.34 7.84 2.94
C TYR A 23 -18.23 8.70 1.96
N GLN A 24 -18.06 8.44 1.56
CA GLN A 24 -17.47 9.57 0.84
C GLN A 24 -17.56 9.35 -0.63
N SER A 25 -17.94 10.34 -1.38
CA SER A 25 -17.99 10.21 -2.83
C SER A 25 -16.60 10.23 -3.46
N GLY A 26 -15.60 10.67 -2.74
CA GLY A 26 -14.24 10.71 -3.28
C GLY A 26 -13.47 9.44 -3.03
N SER A 27 -12.37 9.27 -3.73
CA SER A 27 -11.45 8.17 -3.49
C SER A 27 -10.74 8.39 -2.16
N ASN A 28 -10.44 7.30 -1.47
CA ASN A 28 -9.57 7.35 -0.32
C ASN A 28 -8.13 7.54 -0.80
N THR A 29 -7.38 8.37 -0.09
CA THR A 29 -5.96 8.56 -0.39
C THR A 29 -5.14 8.35 0.87
N VAL A 30 -3.87 8.03 0.67
CA VAL A 30 -2.94 7.80 1.77
C VAL A 30 -1.55 8.22 1.32
N ASN A 31 -0.74 8.67 2.29
CA ASN A 31 0.67 8.93 2.01
C ASN A 31 1.40 7.59 1.99
N PRO A 32 2.08 7.25 0.87
CA PRO A 32 2.77 5.96 0.78
C PRO A 32 3.76 5.71 1.91
N LYS A 33 4.31 6.75 2.52
CA LYS A 33 5.26 6.60 3.63
C LYS A 33 4.60 6.08 4.90
N ASP A 34 3.28 6.20 4.99
CA ASP A 34 2.53 5.75 6.17
C ASP A 34 2.10 4.30 6.07
N VAL A 35 2.40 3.62 4.96
CA VAL A 35 1.97 2.26 4.71
C VAL A 35 3.17 1.33 4.75
N ASN A 36 3.03 0.21 5.44
CA ASN A 36 4.12 -0.72 5.66
C ASN A 36 4.08 -1.88 4.68
N PHE A 37 5.25 -2.47 4.45
CA PHE A 37 5.40 -3.65 3.60
C PHE A 37 5.31 -4.91 4.43
N MET A 38 4.50 -5.86 3.99
CA MET A 38 4.44 -7.18 4.64
C MET A 38 5.65 -8.03 4.25
N GLN A 39 6.10 -7.93 2.99
CA GLN A 39 7.17 -8.76 2.47
C GLN A 39 8.54 -8.15 2.75
N SER A 40 9.55 -9.02 2.89
CA SER A 40 10.93 -8.56 3.06
C SER A 40 11.57 -8.19 1.72
N SER A 41 11.07 -8.72 0.61
CA SER A 41 11.65 -8.44 -0.70
C SER A 41 10.61 -8.64 -1.80
N ILE A 42 10.85 -7.98 -2.94
CA ILE A 42 10.04 -8.12 -4.15
C ILE A 42 10.95 -8.14 -5.36
N LYS A 43 10.45 -8.69 -6.47
CA LYS A 43 11.17 -8.64 -7.74
C LYS A 43 10.93 -7.29 -8.40
N ASN A 44 11.98 -6.75 -9.02
CA ASN A 44 11.85 -5.50 -9.77
C ASN A 44 11.00 -5.69 -11.03
N GLN A 45 11.24 -6.78 -11.74
CA GLN A 45 10.59 -6.98 -13.05
C GLN A 45 9.49 -8.02 -12.97
N THR A 46 8.35 -7.70 -13.58
CA THR A 46 7.23 -8.61 -13.76
C THR A 46 6.74 -8.40 -15.18
N GLY A 47 7.02 -9.37 -16.05
CA GLY A 47 6.70 -9.21 -17.47
C GLY A 47 7.47 -8.05 -18.06
N GLU A 48 6.76 -7.10 -18.66
CA GLU A 48 7.38 -5.93 -19.31
C GLU A 48 7.49 -4.73 -18.38
N HIS A 49 7.01 -4.85 -17.14
CA HIS A 49 6.99 -3.73 -16.21
C HIS A 49 8.00 -3.91 -15.12
N THR A 50 8.62 -2.81 -14.68
CA THR A 50 9.55 -2.82 -13.56
C THR A 50 9.12 -1.80 -12.53
N VAL A 51 9.48 -2.07 -11.26
CA VAL A 51 9.23 -1.13 -10.19
C VAL A 51 10.00 0.16 -10.43
N LEU A 52 11.26 0.04 -10.82
CA LEU A 52 12.09 1.22 -11.10
C LEU A 52 11.55 2.02 -12.27
N GLY A 53 11.10 1.35 -13.33
CA GLY A 53 10.52 2.04 -14.48
C GLY A 53 9.24 2.77 -14.13
N ASN A 54 8.38 2.15 -13.34
CA ASN A 54 7.15 2.79 -12.89
C ASN A 54 7.45 3.98 -11.98
N ALA A 55 8.44 3.84 -11.09
CA ALA A 55 8.82 4.93 -10.20
C ALA A 55 9.31 6.13 -11.01
N GLU A 56 10.12 5.86 -12.03
CA GLU A 56 10.63 6.92 -12.90
C GLU A 56 9.48 7.63 -13.63
N ALA A 57 8.57 6.86 -14.20
CA ALA A 57 7.43 7.42 -14.92
C ALA A 57 6.52 8.23 -13.99
N LEU A 58 6.30 7.76 -12.77
CA LEU A 58 5.50 8.48 -11.78
C LEU A 58 6.20 9.79 -11.39
N LYS A 59 7.50 9.74 -11.21
CA LYS A 59 8.26 10.91 -10.78
C LYS A 59 8.28 11.98 -11.87
N SER A 60 8.37 11.57 -13.13
CA SER A 60 8.41 12.51 -14.27
C SER A 60 7.03 13.03 -14.66
N GLY A 61 5.97 12.40 -14.17
CA GLY A 61 4.60 12.76 -14.53
C GLY A 61 4.07 12.05 -15.75
N ALA A 62 4.88 11.18 -16.38
CA ALA A 62 4.43 10.39 -17.52
C ALA A 62 3.36 9.39 -17.14
N LEU A 63 3.37 8.95 -15.88
CA LEU A 63 2.38 8.02 -15.33
C LEU A 63 1.82 8.65 -14.08
N LYS A 64 0.51 8.58 -13.91
CA LYS A 64 -0.15 9.09 -12.69
C LYS A 64 -0.54 7.93 -11.81
N ALA A 65 -0.56 8.16 -10.49
CA ALA A 65 -0.99 7.13 -9.56
C ALA A 65 -2.40 6.64 -9.87
N THR A 66 -3.25 7.52 -10.39
CA THR A 66 -4.62 7.17 -10.75
C THR A 66 -4.70 6.31 -12.01
N ASP A 67 -3.62 6.20 -12.78
CA ASP A 67 -3.56 5.33 -13.95
C ASP A 67 -3.33 3.86 -13.57
N LEU A 68 -2.95 3.62 -12.32
CA LEU A 68 -2.70 2.28 -11.81
C LEU A 68 -3.85 1.84 -10.92
N PRO A 69 -4.07 0.53 -10.77
CA PRO A 69 -5.07 0.06 -9.80
C PRO A 69 -4.75 0.56 -8.40
N GLU A 70 -5.78 0.83 -7.63
CA GLU A 70 -5.61 1.26 -6.24
C GLU A 70 -4.88 0.20 -5.44
N ILE A 71 -3.99 0.62 -4.54
CA ILE A 71 -3.36 -0.33 -3.64
C ILE A 71 -4.37 -0.75 -2.57
N ARG A 72 -4.28 -2.01 -2.16
CA ARG A 72 -5.13 -2.55 -1.10
C ARG A 72 -4.38 -2.43 0.22
N ILE A 73 -5.06 -1.92 1.23
CA ILE A 73 -4.45 -1.65 2.54
C ILE A 73 -5.31 -2.29 3.61
N TRP A 74 -4.67 -2.82 4.64
CA TRP A 74 -5.36 -3.28 5.83
C TRP A 74 -4.68 -2.70 7.06
N GLN A 75 -5.43 -2.64 8.15
CA GLN A 75 -4.96 -2.05 9.40
C GLN A 75 -4.93 -3.12 10.47
N ASP A 76 -3.80 -3.19 11.20
CA ASP A 76 -3.67 -4.19 12.25
C ASP A 76 -4.25 -3.66 13.57
N ALA A 77 -4.14 -4.48 14.62
CA ALA A 77 -4.71 -4.14 15.92
C ALA A 77 -4.03 -2.92 16.55
N ASP A 78 -2.80 -2.63 16.15
CA ASP A 78 -2.05 -1.49 16.68
C ASP A 78 -2.29 -0.22 15.84
N GLY A 79 -3.10 -0.30 14.81
CA GLY A 79 -3.37 0.83 13.95
C GLY A 79 -2.40 1.00 12.80
N LYS A 80 -1.44 0.10 12.65
CA LYS A 80 -0.49 0.18 11.54
C LYS A 80 -1.15 -0.22 10.24
N LEU A 81 -0.78 0.48 9.17
CA LEU A 81 -1.29 0.20 7.83
C LEU A 81 -0.30 -0.68 7.07
N TRP A 82 -0.83 -1.68 6.39
CA TRP A 82 -0.05 -2.64 5.61
C TRP A 82 -0.64 -2.76 4.22
N THR A 83 0.22 -2.90 3.22
CA THR A 83 -0.24 -3.07 1.84
C THR A 83 -0.29 -4.55 1.45
N LEU A 84 -1.20 -4.87 0.53
CA LEU A 84 -1.18 -6.15 -0.17
C LEU A 84 -0.51 -6.02 -1.54
N ASP A 85 -0.23 -4.80 -1.99
CA ASP A 85 0.28 -4.51 -3.34
C ASP A 85 1.67 -3.88 -3.25
N HIS A 86 2.65 -4.72 -2.97
CA HIS A 86 3.98 -4.29 -2.59
C HIS A 86 4.74 -3.56 -3.70
N ARG A 87 4.64 -4.05 -4.95
CA ARG A 87 5.36 -3.40 -6.04
C ARG A 87 4.85 -2.01 -6.31
N ARG A 88 3.53 -1.82 -6.26
CA ARG A 88 2.96 -0.47 -6.48
C ARG A 88 3.34 0.46 -5.34
N LEU A 89 3.26 -0.01 -4.10
CA LEU A 89 3.66 0.83 -2.97
C LEU A 89 5.13 1.21 -3.08
N ALA A 90 5.99 0.27 -3.46
CA ALA A 90 7.41 0.56 -3.63
C ALA A 90 7.63 1.64 -4.67
N ALA A 91 6.95 1.54 -5.82
CA ALA A 91 7.07 2.53 -6.88
C ALA A 91 6.60 3.91 -6.41
N PHE A 92 5.48 3.95 -5.68
CA PHE A 92 4.95 5.20 -5.15
C PHE A 92 5.92 5.86 -4.17
N ARG A 93 6.53 5.05 -3.29
CA ARG A 93 7.51 5.57 -2.34
C ARG A 93 8.77 6.08 -3.03
N MET A 94 9.26 5.34 -4.02
CA MET A 94 10.45 5.75 -4.76
C MET A 94 10.22 7.03 -5.56
N ALA A 95 8.99 7.22 -6.04
CA ALA A 95 8.61 8.44 -6.75
C ALA A 95 8.35 9.60 -5.80
N GLU A 96 8.37 9.36 -4.49
CA GLU A 96 8.18 10.38 -3.45
C GLU A 96 6.82 11.07 -3.55
N LEU A 97 5.79 10.30 -3.88
CA LEU A 97 4.44 10.84 -3.96
C LEU A 97 3.90 11.06 -2.55
N ASP A 98 3.15 12.14 -2.37
CA ASP A 98 2.59 12.48 -1.06
C ASP A 98 1.23 11.86 -0.82
N SER A 99 0.53 11.47 -1.88
CA SER A 99 -0.83 10.98 -1.76
C SER A 99 -1.14 10.07 -2.94
N VAL A 100 -1.63 8.89 -2.65
CA VAL A 100 -2.01 7.93 -3.68
C VAL A 100 -3.37 7.33 -3.33
N PRO A 101 -4.16 6.94 -4.33
CA PRO A 101 -5.46 6.32 -4.05
C PRO A 101 -5.28 4.90 -3.51
N PHE A 102 -6.17 4.53 -2.61
CA PHE A 102 -6.17 3.18 -2.06
C PHE A 102 -7.60 2.74 -1.77
N ARG A 103 -7.79 1.44 -1.56
CA ARG A 103 -9.02 0.90 -1.02
C ARG A 103 -8.69 -0.05 0.12
N TRP A 104 -9.66 -0.21 1.01
CA TRP A 104 -9.48 -1.18 2.08
C TRP A 104 -9.57 -2.61 1.51
N ALA A 105 -8.65 -3.45 1.95
CA ALA A 105 -8.69 -4.86 1.60
C ALA A 105 -9.84 -5.52 2.36
N THR A 106 -10.44 -6.54 1.76
CA THR A 106 -11.44 -7.34 2.47
C THR A 106 -10.74 -8.31 3.42
N ASP A 107 -11.47 -8.79 4.41
CA ASP A 107 -10.91 -9.75 5.36
C ASP A 107 -10.41 -11.00 4.64
N GLU A 108 -11.11 -11.41 3.59
CA GLU A 108 -10.72 -12.57 2.81
C GLU A 108 -9.40 -12.32 2.06
N GLU A 109 -9.27 -11.14 1.47
CA GLU A 109 -8.03 -10.77 0.79
C GLU A 109 -6.85 -10.79 1.76
N VAL A 110 -7.05 -10.24 2.96
CA VAL A 110 -5.99 -10.22 3.96
C VAL A 110 -5.61 -11.64 4.37
N ALA A 111 -6.59 -12.47 4.65
CA ALA A 111 -6.33 -13.86 5.06
C ALA A 111 -5.56 -14.61 3.98
N ASN A 112 -5.92 -14.41 2.71
CA ASN A 112 -5.29 -15.09 1.59
C ASN A 112 -3.84 -14.63 1.35
N GLN A 113 -3.47 -13.47 1.87
CA GLN A 113 -2.14 -12.89 1.63
C GLN A 113 -1.27 -12.86 2.88
N MET A 114 -1.76 -13.39 4.01
CA MET A 114 -1.02 -13.27 5.27
C MET A 114 0.31 -14.02 5.24
N TRP A 115 0.47 -15.01 4.35
CA TRP A 115 1.74 -15.71 4.18
C TRP A 115 2.85 -14.77 3.71
N LYS A 116 2.50 -13.61 3.18
CA LYS A 116 3.48 -12.61 2.75
C LYS A 116 4.14 -11.86 3.90
N MET A 117 3.70 -12.09 5.13
CA MET A 117 4.25 -11.39 6.29
C MET A 117 5.63 -11.93 6.63
N THR A 118 6.63 -11.46 5.89
CA THR A 118 8.03 -11.91 6.04
C THR A 118 8.97 -10.76 6.37
N THR A 119 8.42 -9.58 6.67
CA THR A 119 9.24 -8.39 6.92
C THR A 119 10.19 -8.61 8.10
N LYS A 120 11.38 -8.03 7.97
CA LYS A 120 12.41 -8.06 9.03
C LYS A 120 12.69 -6.67 9.59
N THR A 121 11.93 -5.67 9.12
CA THR A 121 12.11 -4.27 9.52
C THR A 121 10.82 -3.67 10.05
N ASN A 122 9.91 -4.49 10.54
CA ASN A 122 8.58 -4.06 10.98
C ASN A 122 7.81 -3.34 9.86
N GLY A 123 8.09 -3.73 8.62
CA GLY A 123 7.40 -3.19 7.46
C GLY A 123 7.92 -1.86 6.94
N ILE A 124 8.97 -1.33 7.55
CA ILE A 124 9.47 0.00 7.18
C ILE A 124 10.09 0.01 5.79
N SER A 125 10.77 -1.08 5.41
CA SER A 125 11.47 -1.14 4.14
C SER A 125 11.27 -2.48 3.47
N ILE A 126 11.66 -2.55 2.19
CA ILE A 126 11.58 -3.76 1.40
C ILE A 126 12.79 -3.78 0.46
N LYS A 127 13.33 -4.98 0.22
CA LYS A 127 14.43 -5.12 -0.73
C LYS A 127 13.87 -5.31 -2.13
N LEU A 128 14.49 -4.63 -3.08
CA LEU A 128 14.13 -4.76 -4.48
C LEU A 128 15.16 -5.65 -5.17
N LYS A 129 14.73 -6.82 -5.63
CA LYS A 129 15.62 -7.78 -6.30
C LYS A 129 15.70 -7.46 -7.78
N LEU A 130 16.89 -7.16 -8.24
CA LEU A 130 17.13 -6.83 -9.64
C LEU A 130 17.41 -8.10 -10.45
N ALA A 131 17.31 -7.98 -11.77
CA ALA A 131 17.41 -9.14 -12.67
C ALA A 131 18.77 -9.84 -12.61
N ASP A 132 19.81 -9.08 -12.24
CA ASP A 132 21.18 -9.62 -12.15
C ASP A 132 21.52 -10.21 -10.78
N GLY A 133 20.50 -10.37 -9.93
CA GLY A 133 20.70 -10.93 -8.60
C GLY A 133 21.07 -9.93 -7.54
N GLN A 134 21.27 -8.66 -7.90
CA GLN A 134 21.57 -7.61 -6.92
C GLN A 134 20.30 -7.16 -6.20
N SER A 135 20.49 -6.48 -5.06
CA SER A 135 19.38 -5.95 -4.28
C SER A 135 19.64 -4.49 -3.96
N MET A 136 18.55 -3.76 -3.86
CA MET A 136 18.59 -2.38 -3.42
C MET A 136 17.98 -2.24 -2.04
#